data_3f5e3112c57c64ae2eb63c9a92584c10
#
_entry.id   3f5e3112c57c64ae2eb63c9a92584c10
#
_cell.length_a   1.000
_cell.length_b   1.000
_cell.length_c   1.000
_cell.angle_alpha   90.00
_cell.angle_beta   90.00
_cell.angle_gamma   90.00
#
_symmetry.space_group_name_H-M   'P 1'
#
loop_
_entity.id
_entity.type
_entity.pdbx_description
1 polymer ?
#
loop_
_entity_poly.entity_id
_entity_poly.type
_entity_poly.pdbx_seq_one_letter_code
_entity_poly.pdbx_strand_id
1 'polypeptide(L)'
;MNEAYADLAQIVRLALAEQTEDVRLFVARLVRKYRNTEPELAEQMDLYLRAKTSRAGAPMRKTVQPAMPQHALPVDDESRLSLLKAYKDAPDREQPLLSADLEETLSQLIQERRQMERLASMGLAPTRSAIFVGPPGVGKTLTARWLAAQLGVPLYVLDLTAVMSSLLGRSGNNLRAALDFAKRNPCVLLLDEIDAIAKRRSDETDIGELKRLVTVIMQEVDEWPATGLLLAATNHPELIDPALWRRFDLVIDFKVPEIPAVKAAIKRFLGPDYALFGRWIDILSLAFNGESFSNIERDIQRFRRAVALGTAADVDLIEEFIKSRVLVLDRQLRIDLAVMVAKQTRLSQHTISDITGVSRDTIRKYTNEQPSAAKKTTKRKSDA
;
A
#
# COMPACT_ATOMS: atom_id res chain seq x y z
N MET A 1 41.40 38.85 5.23
CA MET A 1 40.88 37.55 4.77
C MET A 1 40.19 37.76 3.44
N ASN A 2 40.60 37.05 2.40
CA ASN A 2 40.11 37.31 1.05
C ASN A 2 38.59 36.99 1.01
N GLU A 3 37.77 37.94 0.54
CA GLU A 3 36.29 37.80 0.47
C GLU A 3 35.85 36.48 -0.21
N ALA A 4 36.63 36.04 -1.21
CA ALA A 4 36.38 34.77 -1.90
C ALA A 4 36.46 33.54 -0.98
N TYR A 5 37.32 33.55 0.04
CA TYR A 5 37.38 32.45 1.02
C TYR A 5 36.15 32.43 1.94
N ALA A 6 35.60 33.58 2.29
CA ALA A 6 34.40 33.67 3.10
C ALA A 6 33.16 33.17 2.28
N ASP A 7 33.08 33.52 1.01
CA ASP A 7 32.04 33.08 0.09
C ASP A 7 32.12 31.54 -0.12
N LEU A 8 33.31 30.98 -0.28
CA LEU A 8 33.53 29.54 -0.39
C LEU A 8 33.10 28.80 0.88
N ALA A 9 33.50 29.30 2.06
CA ALA A 9 33.13 28.72 3.34
C ALA A 9 31.60 28.70 3.53
N GLN A 10 30.92 29.75 3.06
CA GLN A 10 29.44 29.82 3.11
C GLN A 10 28.79 28.79 2.18
N ILE A 11 29.30 28.57 0.96
CA ILE A 11 28.82 27.51 0.06
C ILE A 11 28.99 26.14 0.70
N VAL A 12 30.18 25.84 1.27
CA VAL A 12 30.45 24.57 1.93
C VAL A 12 29.50 24.35 3.11
N ARG A 13 29.26 25.37 3.93
CA ARG A 13 28.30 25.29 5.03
C ARG A 13 26.89 24.94 4.57
N LEU A 14 26.38 25.62 3.54
CA LEU A 14 25.03 25.37 3.00
C LEU A 14 24.96 24.01 2.32
N ALA A 15 26.01 23.57 1.64
CA ALA A 15 26.06 22.25 1.01
C ALA A 15 26.09 21.12 2.03
N LEU A 16 26.85 21.27 3.14
CA LEU A 16 26.89 20.28 4.24
C LEU A 16 25.57 20.22 5.04
N ALA A 17 24.79 21.33 5.03
CA ALA A 17 23.47 21.38 5.62
C ALA A 17 22.35 20.84 4.67
N GLU A 18 22.73 20.28 3.52
CA GLU A 18 21.81 19.76 2.48
C GLU A 18 20.78 20.78 1.96
N GLN A 19 21.02 22.08 2.16
CA GLN A 19 20.14 23.18 1.74
C GLN A 19 20.39 23.55 0.28
N THR A 20 20.00 22.68 -0.64
CA THR A 20 20.31 22.81 -2.08
C THR A 20 19.71 24.08 -2.71
N GLU A 21 18.53 24.53 -2.29
CA GLU A 21 17.93 25.79 -2.80
C GLU A 21 18.68 27.02 -2.31
N ASP A 22 19.12 27.04 -1.06
CA ASP A 22 19.90 28.15 -0.50
C ASP A 22 21.30 28.21 -1.14
N VAL A 23 21.91 27.06 -1.44
CA VAL A 23 23.16 27.00 -2.23
C VAL A 23 22.95 27.67 -3.59
N ARG A 24 21.87 27.34 -4.30
CA ARG A 24 21.56 27.92 -5.63
C ARG A 24 21.34 29.42 -5.56
N LEU A 25 20.57 29.90 -4.59
CA LEU A 25 20.34 31.32 -4.38
C LEU A 25 21.62 32.06 -4.03
N PHE A 26 22.48 31.47 -3.21
CA PHE A 26 23.76 32.06 -2.85
C PHE A 26 24.71 32.12 -4.05
N VAL A 27 24.82 31.05 -4.83
CA VAL A 27 25.63 31.01 -6.07
C VAL A 27 25.09 32.04 -7.09
N ALA A 28 23.78 32.21 -7.24
CA ALA A 28 23.21 33.25 -8.09
C ALA A 28 23.58 34.68 -7.63
N ARG A 29 23.72 34.89 -6.30
CA ARG A 29 24.24 36.15 -5.72
C ARG A 29 25.70 36.35 -6.06
N LEU A 30 26.52 35.29 -5.99
CA LEU A 30 27.94 35.34 -6.33
C LEU A 30 28.19 35.65 -7.80
N VAL A 31 27.39 35.08 -8.71
CA VAL A 31 27.44 35.41 -10.15
C VAL A 31 27.27 36.92 -10.38
N ARG A 32 26.34 37.54 -9.67
CA ARG A 32 26.12 39.00 -9.77
C ARG A 32 27.32 39.78 -9.17
N LYS A 33 27.86 39.34 -8.02
CA LYS A 33 28.97 39.97 -7.31
C LYS A 33 30.24 39.94 -8.17
N TYR A 34 30.56 38.77 -8.77
CA TYR A 34 31.79 38.56 -9.50
C TYR A 34 31.73 38.89 -11.01
N ARG A 35 30.56 39.28 -11.52
CA ARG A 35 30.39 39.56 -12.95
C ARG A 35 31.36 40.59 -13.51
N ASN A 36 31.73 41.62 -12.69
CA ASN A 36 32.60 42.69 -13.13
C ASN A 36 34.06 42.54 -12.67
N THR A 37 34.34 41.72 -11.64
CA THR A 37 35.69 41.54 -11.09
C THR A 37 36.35 40.27 -11.60
N GLU A 38 35.57 39.22 -11.82
CA GLU A 38 36.05 37.88 -12.25
C GLU A 38 35.04 37.30 -13.26
N PRO A 39 35.01 37.84 -14.50
CA PRO A 39 33.96 37.47 -15.47
C PRO A 39 33.97 35.99 -15.84
N GLU A 40 35.15 35.36 -15.97
CA GLU A 40 35.29 33.95 -16.29
C GLU A 40 34.68 33.03 -15.20
N LEU A 41 34.92 33.38 -13.92
CA LEU A 41 34.35 32.64 -12.79
C LEU A 41 32.82 32.82 -12.74
N ALA A 42 32.34 34.03 -12.98
CA ALA A 42 30.91 34.32 -13.00
C ALA A 42 30.18 33.53 -14.13
N GLU A 43 30.81 33.44 -15.30
CA GLU A 43 30.28 32.68 -16.43
C GLU A 43 30.22 31.20 -16.15
N GLN A 44 31.26 30.63 -15.55
CA GLN A 44 31.26 29.21 -15.15
C GLN A 44 30.20 28.90 -14.08
N MET A 45 30.04 29.76 -13.07
CA MET A 45 29.00 29.61 -12.07
C MET A 45 27.59 29.72 -12.66
N ASP A 46 27.35 30.61 -13.61
CA ASP A 46 26.06 30.76 -14.29
C ASP A 46 25.76 29.54 -15.18
N LEU A 47 26.77 28.98 -15.83
CA LEU A 47 26.66 27.77 -16.61
C LEU A 47 26.23 26.57 -15.73
N TYR A 48 26.82 26.42 -14.54
CA TYR A 48 26.43 25.39 -13.57
C TYR A 48 25.05 25.62 -12.98
N LEU A 49 24.65 26.87 -12.74
CA LEU A 49 23.29 27.20 -12.29
C LEU A 49 22.21 26.86 -13.33
N ARG A 50 22.55 27.02 -14.62
CA ARG A 50 21.63 26.71 -15.73
C ARG A 50 21.68 25.22 -16.09
N ALA A 51 22.76 24.51 -15.78
CA ALA A 51 22.83 23.08 -15.98
C ALA A 51 21.78 22.40 -15.10
N LYS A 52 20.72 21.86 -15.71
CA LYS A 52 19.83 20.93 -15.01
C LYS A 52 20.70 19.82 -14.47
N THR A 53 20.68 19.57 -13.17
CA THR A 53 21.37 18.48 -12.52
C THR A 53 20.89 17.15 -13.08
N SER A 54 21.48 16.72 -14.20
CA SER A 54 21.42 15.31 -14.59
C SER A 54 22.38 14.58 -13.65
N ARG A 55 21.85 13.70 -12.81
CA ARG A 55 22.65 12.77 -11.99
C ARG A 55 23.65 12.07 -12.90
N ALA A 56 24.91 12.40 -12.78
CA ALA A 56 26.00 11.65 -13.41
C ALA A 56 26.06 10.27 -12.75
N GLY A 57 25.78 9.22 -13.52
CA GLY A 57 26.09 7.85 -13.11
C GLY A 57 25.02 6.77 -13.35
N ALA A 58 24.11 6.91 -14.33
CA ALA A 58 23.29 5.79 -14.76
C ALA A 58 23.21 5.72 -16.30
N PRO A 59 23.32 4.53 -16.95
CA PRO A 59 23.26 4.41 -18.41
C PRO A 59 21.87 4.82 -18.90
N MET A 60 21.87 5.65 -19.95
CA MET A 60 20.70 6.18 -20.64
C MET A 60 19.76 5.08 -21.10
N ARG A 61 18.59 4.95 -20.46
CA ARG A 61 17.37 4.51 -21.13
C ARG A 61 16.48 5.72 -21.33
N LYS A 62 16.27 6.06 -22.59
CA LYS A 62 15.28 7.06 -23.00
C LYS A 62 13.89 6.55 -22.66
N THR A 63 13.32 7.03 -21.59
CA THR A 63 11.89 7.10 -21.39
C THR A 63 11.55 8.59 -21.23
N VAL A 64 10.92 9.13 -22.26
CA VAL A 64 10.34 10.47 -22.21
C VAL A 64 9.16 10.40 -21.26
N GLN A 65 9.40 10.69 -19.99
CA GLN A 65 8.31 11.03 -19.07
C GLN A 65 8.11 12.55 -19.16
N PRO A 66 6.88 13.03 -19.40
CA PRO A 66 6.60 14.45 -19.30
C PRO A 66 6.88 14.90 -17.87
N ALA A 67 7.76 15.89 -17.70
CA ALA A 67 8.03 16.52 -16.42
C ALA A 67 6.73 17.16 -15.92
N MET A 68 6.07 16.54 -14.96
CA MET A 68 4.93 17.16 -14.28
C MET A 68 5.41 18.41 -13.52
N PRO A 69 4.65 19.51 -13.57
CA PRO A 69 4.97 20.71 -12.81
C PRO A 69 5.00 20.37 -11.32
N GLN A 70 6.10 20.68 -10.64
CA GLN A 70 6.24 20.53 -9.20
C GLN A 70 5.44 21.64 -8.51
N HIS A 71 4.16 21.42 -8.29
CA HIS A 71 3.37 22.29 -7.44
C HIS A 71 3.77 22.00 -5.98
N ALA A 72 4.07 23.06 -5.22
CA ALA A 72 4.31 22.92 -3.80
C ALA A 72 3.09 22.29 -3.12
N LEU A 73 3.31 21.26 -2.32
CA LEU A 73 2.23 20.60 -1.57
C LEU A 73 1.66 21.59 -0.54
N PRO A 74 0.35 21.54 -0.28
CA PRO A 74 -0.26 22.34 0.74
C PRO A 74 0.27 21.96 2.12
N VAL A 75 0.59 22.97 2.91
CA VAL A 75 1.09 22.83 4.28
C VAL A 75 0.14 23.56 5.22
N ASP A 76 0.06 23.08 6.45
CA ASP A 76 -0.61 23.83 7.51
C ASP A 76 0.21 25.07 7.87
N ASP A 77 -0.44 26.23 7.95
CA ASP A 77 0.24 27.51 8.15
C ASP A 77 0.98 27.63 9.49
N GLU A 78 0.54 26.92 10.52
CA GLU A 78 1.11 26.99 11.86
C GLU A 78 2.16 25.90 12.11
N SER A 79 1.77 24.62 11.93
CA SER A 79 2.66 23.50 12.17
C SER A 79 3.70 23.30 11.08
N ARG A 80 3.50 23.92 9.91
CA ARG A 80 4.28 23.72 8.68
C ARG A 80 4.34 22.26 8.22
N LEU A 81 3.44 21.42 8.72
CA LEU A 81 3.32 20.04 8.29
C LEU A 81 2.65 19.96 6.92
N SER A 82 3.16 19.08 6.09
CA SER A 82 2.53 18.81 4.80
C SER A 82 1.20 18.09 4.99
N LEU A 83 0.12 18.65 4.43
CA LEU A 83 -1.22 18.05 4.50
C LEU A 83 -1.36 16.81 3.60
N LEU A 84 -0.48 16.69 2.61
CA LEU A 84 -0.45 15.58 1.65
C LEU A 84 0.93 14.93 1.63
N LYS A 85 0.96 13.61 1.63
CA LYS A 85 2.15 12.81 1.33
C LYS A 85 2.10 12.39 -0.14
N ALA A 86 3.12 12.77 -0.92
CA ALA A 86 3.21 12.43 -2.34
C ALA A 86 4.00 11.15 -2.55
N TYR A 87 3.42 10.21 -3.26
CA TYR A 87 4.08 9.00 -3.73
C TYR A 87 4.22 9.11 -5.26
N LYS A 88 5.42 9.52 -5.72
CA LYS A 88 5.70 9.76 -7.15
C LYS A 88 6.14 8.50 -7.89
N ASP A 89 6.74 7.57 -7.16
CA ASP A 89 7.25 6.33 -7.70
C ASP A 89 6.43 5.17 -7.14
N ALA A 90 5.56 4.58 -7.97
CA ALA A 90 5.12 3.23 -7.68
C ALA A 90 6.30 2.30 -8.03
N PRO A 91 6.88 1.58 -7.07
CA PRO A 91 7.83 0.56 -7.43
C PRO A 91 7.12 -0.45 -8.34
N ASP A 92 7.63 -0.65 -9.56
CA ASP A 92 7.16 -1.67 -10.53
C ASP A 92 7.11 -3.10 -9.93
N ARG A 93 7.56 -3.25 -8.68
CA ARG A 93 7.74 -4.53 -8.00
C ARG A 93 6.62 -4.93 -7.04
N GLU A 94 5.70 -4.03 -6.72
CA GLU A 94 4.67 -4.29 -5.71
C GLU A 94 3.26 -4.34 -6.33
N GLN A 95 3.06 -5.22 -7.32
CA GLN A 95 1.70 -5.51 -7.76
C GLN A 95 0.92 -6.14 -6.60
N PRO A 96 -0.27 -5.63 -6.24
CA PRO A 96 -1.08 -6.23 -5.18
C PRO A 96 -1.50 -7.65 -5.57
N LEU A 97 -1.65 -8.50 -4.57
CA LEU A 97 -2.25 -9.81 -4.74
C LEU A 97 -3.77 -9.63 -4.58
N LEU A 98 -4.47 -9.65 -5.70
CA LEU A 98 -5.90 -9.41 -5.76
C LEU A 98 -6.66 -10.72 -5.94
N SER A 99 -7.90 -10.80 -5.43
CA SER A 99 -8.86 -11.82 -5.84
C SER A 99 -9.34 -11.53 -7.26
N ALA A 100 -9.87 -12.53 -7.96
CA ALA A 100 -10.38 -12.37 -9.32
C ALA A 100 -11.44 -11.25 -9.41
N ASP A 101 -12.36 -11.19 -8.45
CA ASP A 101 -13.43 -10.18 -8.41
C ASP A 101 -12.86 -8.75 -8.23
N LEU A 102 -11.83 -8.60 -7.37
CA LEU A 102 -11.14 -7.32 -7.17
C LEU A 102 -10.37 -6.91 -8.41
N GLU A 103 -9.68 -7.85 -9.07
CA GLU A 103 -8.93 -7.60 -10.29
C GLU A 103 -9.87 -7.15 -11.43
N GLU A 104 -11.03 -7.80 -11.59
CA GLU A 104 -12.05 -7.42 -12.56
C GLU A 104 -12.58 -6.01 -12.29
N THR A 105 -12.99 -5.72 -11.05
CA THR A 105 -13.52 -4.42 -10.63
C THR A 105 -12.52 -3.29 -10.87
N LEU A 106 -11.26 -3.49 -10.46
CA LEU A 106 -10.21 -2.50 -10.65
C LEU A 106 -9.81 -2.33 -12.12
N SER A 107 -9.82 -3.41 -12.90
CA SER A 107 -9.58 -3.37 -14.35
C SER A 107 -10.65 -2.57 -15.07
N GLN A 108 -11.92 -2.74 -14.69
CA GLN A 108 -13.02 -1.94 -15.23
C GLN A 108 -12.83 -0.46 -14.89
N LEU A 109 -12.52 -0.11 -13.63
CA LEU A 109 -12.25 1.27 -13.21
C LEU A 109 -11.10 1.89 -14.02
N ILE A 110 -10.02 1.14 -14.25
CA ILE A 110 -8.89 1.61 -15.08
C ILE A 110 -9.34 1.84 -16.53
N GLN A 111 -10.15 0.95 -17.10
CA GLN A 111 -10.66 1.09 -18.47
C GLN A 111 -11.56 2.31 -18.63
N GLU A 112 -12.49 2.54 -17.69
CA GLU A 112 -13.35 3.73 -17.69
C GLU A 112 -12.51 5.01 -17.73
N ARG A 113 -11.48 5.08 -16.89
CA ARG A 113 -10.62 6.26 -16.82
C ARG A 113 -9.70 6.43 -18.04
N ARG A 114 -9.26 5.35 -18.67
CA ARG A 114 -8.50 5.40 -19.94
C ARG A 114 -9.37 5.80 -21.13
N GLN A 115 -10.69 5.58 -21.06
CA GLN A 115 -11.65 5.86 -22.12
C GLN A 115 -12.60 7.03 -21.79
N MET A 116 -12.15 7.99 -20.98
CA MET A 116 -13.00 9.13 -20.55
C MET A 116 -13.63 9.90 -21.70
N GLU A 117 -12.88 10.16 -22.78
CA GLU A 117 -13.40 10.86 -23.97
C GLU A 117 -14.54 10.11 -24.65
N ARG A 118 -14.41 8.78 -24.73
CA ARG A 118 -15.46 7.92 -25.27
C ARG A 118 -16.71 7.92 -24.39
N LEU A 119 -16.55 7.85 -23.07
CA LEU A 119 -17.68 7.93 -22.14
C LEU A 119 -18.37 9.28 -22.24
N ALA A 120 -17.60 10.37 -22.29
CA ALA A 120 -18.13 11.72 -22.44
C ALA A 120 -18.92 11.90 -23.74
N SER A 121 -18.49 11.31 -24.86
CA SER A 121 -19.23 11.35 -26.13
C SER A 121 -20.59 10.62 -26.05
N MET A 122 -20.77 9.72 -25.08
CA MET A 122 -21.99 9.01 -24.80
C MET A 122 -22.82 9.63 -23.66
N GLY A 123 -22.39 10.79 -23.13
CA GLY A 123 -23.05 11.47 -22.01
C GLY A 123 -22.80 10.78 -20.65
N LEU A 124 -21.77 9.94 -20.56
CA LEU A 124 -21.40 9.21 -19.35
C LEU A 124 -20.16 9.80 -18.70
N ALA A 125 -20.08 9.72 -17.37
CA ALA A 125 -18.87 10.06 -16.61
C ALA A 125 -18.18 8.78 -16.12
N PRO A 126 -16.84 8.76 -16.03
CA PRO A 126 -16.13 7.64 -15.39
C PRO A 126 -16.35 7.67 -13.88
N THR A 127 -16.13 6.55 -13.21
CA THR A 127 -16.07 6.47 -11.75
C THR A 127 -15.09 7.51 -11.20
N ARG A 128 -15.57 8.43 -10.33
CA ARG A 128 -14.80 9.54 -9.76
C ARG A 128 -14.33 9.26 -8.34
N SER A 129 -15.06 8.43 -7.63
CA SER A 129 -14.81 8.15 -6.22
C SER A 129 -15.05 6.68 -5.90
N ALA A 130 -14.19 6.10 -5.05
CA ALA A 130 -14.37 4.75 -4.54
C ALA A 130 -13.96 4.66 -3.07
N ILE A 131 -14.62 3.75 -2.32
CA ILE A 131 -14.23 3.47 -0.95
C ILE A 131 -13.76 2.02 -0.82
N PHE A 132 -12.57 1.82 -0.26
CA PHE A 132 -11.94 0.54 0.01
C PHE A 132 -12.27 0.12 1.44
N VAL A 133 -12.90 -1.01 1.57
CA VAL A 133 -13.38 -1.54 2.85
C VAL A 133 -12.71 -2.86 3.14
N GLY A 134 -12.35 -3.10 4.39
CA GLY A 134 -11.84 -4.40 4.80
C GLY A 134 -10.83 -4.32 5.93
N PRO A 135 -10.42 -5.46 6.51
CA PRO A 135 -9.54 -5.50 7.66
C PRO A 135 -8.16 -4.89 7.37
N PRO A 136 -7.38 -4.56 8.40
CA PRO A 136 -6.03 -4.04 8.22
C PRO A 136 -5.11 -5.09 7.58
N GLY A 137 -4.17 -4.61 6.75
CA GLY A 137 -3.13 -5.47 6.15
C GLY A 137 -3.56 -6.32 4.95
N VAL A 138 -4.75 -6.08 4.37
CA VAL A 138 -5.23 -6.77 3.14
C VAL A 138 -4.79 -6.08 1.84
N GLY A 139 -4.05 -4.97 1.91
CA GLY A 139 -3.44 -4.33 0.75
C GLY A 139 -4.18 -3.12 0.18
N LYS A 140 -5.12 -2.49 0.89
CA LYS A 140 -5.87 -1.31 0.42
C LYS A 140 -4.98 -0.17 -0.07
N THR A 141 -4.07 0.30 0.77
CA THR A 141 -3.13 1.39 0.44
C THR A 141 -2.16 0.99 -0.67
N LEU A 142 -1.71 -0.28 -0.69
CA LEU A 142 -0.88 -0.82 -1.78
C LEU A 142 -1.63 -0.80 -3.12
N THR A 143 -2.90 -1.20 -3.11
CA THR A 143 -3.76 -1.18 -4.30
C THR A 143 -3.99 0.25 -4.80
N ALA A 144 -4.19 1.23 -3.90
CA ALA A 144 -4.30 2.64 -4.29
C ALA A 144 -3.03 3.15 -4.99
N ARG A 145 -1.84 2.78 -4.49
CA ARG A 145 -0.55 3.10 -5.12
C ARG A 145 -0.40 2.45 -6.49
N TRP A 146 -0.72 1.17 -6.58
CA TRP A 146 -0.70 0.44 -7.85
C TRP A 146 -1.68 1.05 -8.86
N LEU A 147 -2.90 1.40 -8.44
CA LEU A 147 -3.91 2.01 -9.30
C LEU A 147 -3.46 3.36 -9.85
N ALA A 148 -2.85 4.21 -9.02
CA ALA A 148 -2.28 5.48 -9.47
C ALA A 148 -1.19 5.28 -10.54
N ALA A 149 -0.33 4.27 -10.35
CA ALA A 149 0.69 3.88 -11.34
C ALA A 149 0.06 3.39 -12.65
N GLN A 150 -1.00 2.57 -12.60
CA GLN A 150 -1.71 2.10 -13.80
C GLN A 150 -2.38 3.23 -14.57
N LEU A 151 -2.78 4.29 -13.88
CA LEU A 151 -3.37 5.49 -14.45
C LEU A 151 -2.30 6.52 -14.91
N GLY A 152 -1.03 6.33 -14.56
CA GLY A 152 0.05 7.25 -14.90
C GLY A 152 0.00 8.59 -14.19
N VAL A 153 -0.64 8.66 -13.02
CA VAL A 153 -0.81 9.88 -12.22
C VAL A 153 -0.18 9.70 -10.83
N PRO A 154 0.21 10.79 -10.15
CA PRO A 154 0.72 10.70 -8.78
C PRO A 154 -0.37 10.25 -7.80
N LEU A 155 0.04 9.51 -6.76
CA LEU A 155 -0.78 9.27 -5.59
C LEU A 155 -0.46 10.33 -4.53
N TYR A 156 -1.50 11.00 -4.04
CA TYR A 156 -1.45 11.80 -2.82
C TYR A 156 -2.23 11.09 -1.73
N VAL A 157 -1.65 11.02 -0.54
CA VAL A 157 -2.34 10.49 0.65
C VAL A 157 -2.55 11.63 1.63
N LEU A 158 -3.79 11.85 2.03
CA LEU A 158 -4.14 12.86 3.02
C LEU A 158 -3.61 12.45 4.40
N ASP A 159 -2.83 13.35 5.02
CA ASP A 159 -2.39 13.17 6.39
C ASP A 159 -3.43 13.73 7.36
N LEU A 160 -4.34 12.85 7.81
CA LEU A 160 -5.40 13.24 8.76
C LEU A 160 -4.83 13.79 10.06
N THR A 161 -3.65 13.31 10.50
CA THR A 161 -2.99 13.82 11.70
C THR A 161 -2.58 15.28 11.52
N ALA A 162 -1.98 15.61 10.37
CA ALA A 162 -1.61 16.99 10.05
C ALA A 162 -2.85 17.90 9.90
N VAL A 163 -3.93 17.38 9.30
CA VAL A 163 -5.21 18.11 9.19
C VAL A 163 -5.80 18.44 10.56
N MET A 164 -5.69 17.51 11.51
CA MET A 164 -6.32 17.61 12.84
C MET A 164 -5.42 18.23 13.92
N SER A 165 -4.12 18.39 13.67
CA SER A 165 -3.14 18.95 14.62
C SER A 165 -3.22 20.46 14.74
N SER A 166 -3.92 21.15 13.83
CA SER A 166 -4.13 22.59 13.86
C SER A 166 -5.13 22.99 14.96
N LEU A 167 -5.01 24.22 15.45
CA LEU A 167 -5.89 24.80 16.45
C LEU A 167 -7.37 24.61 16.07
N LEU A 168 -8.22 24.41 17.10
CA LEU A 168 -9.67 24.28 17.01
C LEU A 168 -10.28 25.26 15.99
N GLY A 169 -10.92 24.72 14.95
CA GLY A 169 -11.63 25.50 13.90
C GLY A 169 -10.89 25.62 12.56
N ARG A 170 -9.63 25.19 12.42
CA ARG A 170 -8.85 25.27 11.16
C ARG A 170 -8.79 23.95 10.38
N SER A 171 -9.07 22.83 11.03
CA SER A 171 -9.03 21.50 10.38
C SER A 171 -9.87 21.43 9.10
N GLY A 172 -11.03 22.12 9.09
CA GLY A 172 -11.86 22.21 7.89
C GLY A 172 -11.21 23.00 6.74
N ASN A 173 -10.44 24.02 7.03
CA ASN A 173 -9.74 24.81 6.01
C ASN A 173 -8.54 24.03 5.45
N ASN A 174 -7.79 23.35 6.32
CA ASN A 174 -6.67 22.49 5.91
C ASN A 174 -7.16 21.34 5.03
N LEU A 175 -8.27 20.71 5.42
CA LEU A 175 -8.88 19.68 4.60
C LEU A 175 -9.27 20.21 3.22
N ARG A 176 -9.95 21.35 3.15
CA ARG A 176 -10.31 21.98 1.87
C ARG A 176 -9.09 22.33 1.03
N ALA A 177 -8.03 22.89 1.62
CA ALA A 177 -6.81 23.22 0.90
C ALA A 177 -6.17 21.97 0.27
N ALA A 178 -6.14 20.84 0.97
CA ALA A 178 -5.64 19.58 0.45
C ALA A 178 -6.53 19.04 -0.70
N LEU A 179 -7.85 19.08 -0.52
CA LEU A 179 -8.82 18.60 -1.52
C LEU A 179 -8.81 19.48 -2.76
N ASP A 180 -8.78 20.81 -2.62
CA ASP A 180 -8.68 21.79 -3.72
C ASP A 180 -7.39 21.59 -4.53
N PHE A 181 -6.27 21.34 -3.85
CA PHE A 181 -5.01 21.02 -4.53
C PHE A 181 -5.15 19.75 -5.40
N ALA A 182 -5.75 18.69 -4.86
CA ALA A 182 -5.93 17.44 -5.58
C ALA A 182 -6.94 17.58 -6.74
N LYS A 183 -8.00 18.39 -6.60
CA LYS A 183 -8.97 18.69 -7.67
C LYS A 183 -8.35 19.42 -8.86
N ARG A 184 -7.36 20.29 -8.61
CA ARG A 184 -6.69 21.08 -9.66
C ARG A 184 -5.61 20.30 -10.40
N ASN A 185 -5.16 19.16 -9.85
CA ASN A 185 -4.08 18.37 -10.39
C ASN A 185 -4.56 16.96 -10.72
N PRO A 186 -4.36 16.44 -11.95
CA PRO A 186 -4.67 15.06 -12.24
C PRO A 186 -3.91 14.13 -11.29
N CYS A 187 -4.64 13.43 -10.41
CA CYS A 187 -4.05 12.57 -9.38
C CYS A 187 -5.04 11.51 -8.90
N VAL A 188 -4.54 10.55 -8.16
CA VAL A 188 -5.32 9.75 -7.22
C VAL A 188 -5.11 10.37 -5.84
N LEU A 189 -6.19 10.76 -5.16
CA LEU A 189 -6.16 11.17 -3.77
C LEU A 189 -6.71 10.06 -2.90
N LEU A 190 -5.94 9.63 -1.89
CA LEU A 190 -6.35 8.64 -0.90
C LEU A 190 -6.60 9.30 0.44
N LEU A 191 -7.81 9.13 0.96
CA LEU A 191 -8.19 9.40 2.35
C LEU A 191 -8.04 8.10 3.13
N ASP A 192 -6.84 7.83 3.64
CA ASP A 192 -6.59 6.59 4.40
C ASP A 192 -7.11 6.72 5.83
N GLU A 193 -7.59 5.59 6.40
CA GLU A 193 -8.13 5.52 7.75
C GLU A 193 -9.25 6.55 8.04
N ILE A 194 -10.19 6.73 7.08
CA ILE A 194 -11.27 7.71 7.20
C ILE A 194 -12.13 7.48 8.47
N ASP A 195 -12.13 6.27 9.02
CA ASP A 195 -12.77 5.92 10.29
C ASP A 195 -12.14 6.63 11.51
N ALA A 196 -10.90 7.14 11.40
CA ALA A 196 -10.30 7.94 12.47
C ALA A 196 -11.12 9.20 12.78
N ILE A 197 -11.78 9.77 11.77
CA ILE A 197 -12.70 10.90 11.93
C ILE A 197 -13.99 10.44 12.64
N ALA A 198 -14.41 9.21 12.47
CA ALA A 198 -15.64 8.67 13.08
C ALA A 198 -15.44 8.19 14.52
N LYS A 199 -14.27 7.65 14.88
CA LYS A 199 -14.00 7.09 16.23
C LYS A 199 -13.99 8.10 17.37
N ARG A 200 -13.72 9.37 17.11
CA ARG A 200 -13.65 10.42 18.14
C ARG A 200 -15.00 10.99 18.57
N ARG A 201 -16.10 10.31 18.28
CA ARG A 201 -17.48 10.76 18.65
C ARG A 201 -17.77 10.76 20.16
N SER A 202 -16.85 10.27 21.02
CA SER A 202 -17.08 10.14 22.46
C SER A 202 -16.77 11.38 23.29
N ASP A 203 -16.00 12.35 22.78
CA ASP A 203 -15.67 13.59 23.52
C ASP A 203 -16.55 14.75 23.03
N GLU A 204 -17.30 15.37 23.94
CA GLU A 204 -18.33 16.37 23.63
C GLU A 204 -17.79 17.63 22.94
N THR A 205 -16.55 18.03 23.19
CA THR A 205 -15.90 19.21 22.59
C THR A 205 -15.44 18.98 21.16
N ASP A 206 -15.03 17.77 20.80
CA ASP A 206 -14.53 17.41 19.47
C ASP A 206 -15.65 17.04 18.46
N ILE A 207 -16.87 16.76 18.96
CA ILE A 207 -18.00 16.31 18.13
C ILE A 207 -18.35 17.34 17.03
N GLY A 208 -18.24 18.62 17.35
CA GLY A 208 -18.59 19.69 16.40
C GLY A 208 -17.63 19.80 15.22
N GLU A 209 -16.33 19.66 15.47
CA GLU A 209 -15.30 19.79 14.44
C GLU A 209 -15.27 18.56 13.53
N LEU A 210 -15.38 17.36 14.10
CA LEU A 210 -15.45 16.11 13.32
C LEU A 210 -16.69 16.05 12.43
N LYS A 211 -17.85 16.49 12.91
CA LYS A 211 -19.06 16.60 12.07
C LYS A 211 -18.85 17.57 10.91
N ARG A 212 -18.13 18.68 11.12
CA ARG A 212 -17.76 19.61 10.03
C ARG A 212 -16.83 18.95 9.02
N LEU A 213 -15.81 18.21 9.45
CA LEU A 213 -14.90 17.49 8.55
C LEU A 213 -15.66 16.44 7.71
N VAL A 214 -16.51 15.64 8.32
CA VAL A 214 -17.36 14.68 7.60
C VAL A 214 -18.26 15.40 6.59
N THR A 215 -18.87 16.54 6.98
CA THR A 215 -19.71 17.33 6.06
C THR A 215 -18.91 17.88 4.90
N VAL A 216 -17.68 18.36 5.14
CA VAL A 216 -16.78 18.82 4.07
C VAL A 216 -16.45 17.66 3.13
N ILE A 217 -16.06 16.49 3.67
CA ILE A 217 -15.78 15.32 2.82
C ILE A 217 -16.99 14.94 1.97
N MET A 218 -18.20 14.92 2.55
CA MET A 218 -19.42 14.62 1.81
C MET A 218 -19.65 15.56 0.63
N GLN A 219 -19.47 16.87 0.85
CA GLN A 219 -19.61 17.88 -0.20
C GLN A 219 -18.55 17.69 -1.29
N GLU A 220 -17.32 17.47 -0.90
CA GLU A 220 -16.19 17.35 -1.81
C GLU A 220 -16.24 16.06 -2.65
N VAL A 221 -16.77 14.96 -2.10
CA VAL A 221 -17.02 13.72 -2.86
C VAL A 221 -18.04 13.95 -3.98
N ASP A 222 -19.16 14.63 -3.68
CA ASP A 222 -20.20 14.93 -4.68
C ASP A 222 -19.66 15.79 -5.83
N GLU A 223 -18.78 16.75 -5.51
CA GLU A 223 -18.20 17.71 -6.46
C GLU A 223 -16.86 17.23 -7.05
N TRP A 224 -16.46 15.97 -6.85
CA TRP A 224 -15.17 15.48 -7.32
C TRP A 224 -15.09 15.48 -8.85
N PRO A 225 -14.06 16.12 -9.46
CA PRO A 225 -13.95 16.21 -10.90
C PRO A 225 -13.62 14.87 -11.55
N ALA A 226 -14.11 14.65 -12.75
CA ALA A 226 -13.82 13.44 -13.54
C ALA A 226 -12.32 13.28 -13.88
N THR A 227 -11.53 14.34 -13.82
CA THR A 227 -10.08 14.34 -14.10
C THR A 227 -9.26 13.68 -12.99
N GLY A 228 -9.74 13.70 -11.74
CA GLY A 228 -9.11 13.09 -10.57
C GLY A 228 -9.83 11.80 -10.13
N LEU A 229 -9.21 10.99 -9.31
CA LEU A 229 -9.83 9.84 -8.63
C LEU A 229 -9.68 10.01 -7.12
N LEU A 230 -10.82 10.05 -6.43
CA LEU A 230 -10.85 10.09 -4.96
C LEU A 230 -11.03 8.66 -4.45
N LEU A 231 -10.10 8.22 -3.60
CA LEU A 231 -10.19 6.96 -2.87
C LEU A 231 -10.32 7.25 -1.38
N ALA A 232 -11.19 6.55 -0.71
CA ALA A 232 -11.19 6.45 0.75
C ALA A 232 -10.85 5.03 1.15
N ALA A 233 -10.25 4.84 2.34
CA ALA A 233 -10.00 3.52 2.89
C ALA A 233 -10.43 3.47 4.36
N THR A 234 -11.07 2.38 4.76
CA THR A 234 -11.47 2.14 6.15
C THR A 234 -11.21 0.71 6.58
N ASN A 235 -10.83 0.57 7.84
CA ASN A 235 -10.75 -0.73 8.52
C ASN A 235 -12.02 -1.03 9.32
N HIS A 236 -12.86 -0.04 9.54
CA HIS A 236 -14.03 -0.09 10.41
C HIS A 236 -15.28 0.45 9.69
N PRO A 237 -15.84 -0.32 8.74
CA PRO A 237 -17.01 0.09 7.98
C PRO A 237 -18.21 0.44 8.86
N GLU A 238 -18.34 -0.20 10.01
CA GLU A 238 -19.40 0.03 11.00
C GLU A 238 -19.35 1.42 11.65
N LEU A 239 -18.21 2.11 11.56
CA LEU A 239 -18.04 3.47 12.11
C LEU A 239 -18.33 4.57 11.09
N ILE A 240 -18.46 4.23 9.82
CA ILE A 240 -18.71 5.19 8.74
C ILE A 240 -20.19 5.56 8.67
N ASP A 241 -20.46 6.87 8.61
CA ASP A 241 -21.82 7.37 8.46
C ASP A 241 -22.48 6.80 7.18
N PRO A 242 -23.68 6.20 7.30
CA PRO A 242 -24.42 5.68 6.14
C PRO A 242 -24.65 6.71 5.02
N ALA A 243 -24.71 8.00 5.35
CA ALA A 243 -24.87 9.05 4.36
C ALA A 243 -23.61 9.21 3.49
N LEU A 244 -22.43 8.98 4.04
CA LEU A 244 -21.17 9.02 3.31
C LEU A 244 -21.04 7.88 2.31
N TRP A 245 -21.51 6.67 2.66
CA TRP A 245 -21.48 5.50 1.77
C TRP A 245 -22.17 5.75 0.43
N ARG A 246 -23.32 6.43 0.46
CA ARG A 246 -24.15 6.69 -0.72
C ARG A 246 -23.55 7.69 -1.69
N ARG A 247 -22.49 8.39 -1.29
CA ARG A 247 -21.83 9.43 -2.10
C ARG A 247 -20.66 8.91 -2.90
N PHE A 248 -20.10 7.76 -2.50
CA PHE A 248 -19.09 7.11 -3.31
C PHE A 248 -19.72 6.38 -4.49
N ASP A 249 -19.15 6.57 -5.69
CA ASP A 249 -19.61 5.90 -6.91
C ASP A 249 -19.42 4.37 -6.82
N LEU A 250 -18.39 3.91 -6.09
CA LEU A 250 -18.03 2.49 -6.00
C LEU A 250 -17.58 2.11 -4.58
N VAL A 251 -18.07 0.97 -4.12
CA VAL A 251 -17.61 0.32 -2.87
C VAL A 251 -16.83 -0.93 -3.24
N ILE A 252 -15.59 -1.04 -2.76
CA ILE A 252 -14.70 -2.16 -3.05
C ILE A 252 -14.34 -2.86 -1.73
N ASP A 253 -14.78 -4.13 -1.62
CA ASP A 253 -14.57 -4.94 -0.41
C ASP A 253 -13.29 -5.78 -0.53
N PHE A 254 -12.35 -5.51 0.37
CA PHE A 254 -11.09 -6.23 0.52
C PHE A 254 -11.23 -7.30 1.61
N LYS A 255 -11.38 -8.54 1.19
CA LYS A 255 -11.44 -9.69 2.10
C LYS A 255 -10.05 -10.17 2.51
N VAL A 256 -9.99 -10.91 3.60
CA VAL A 256 -8.77 -11.69 3.92
C VAL A 256 -8.46 -12.67 2.79
N PRO A 257 -7.17 -12.90 2.49
CA PRO A 257 -6.80 -13.73 1.34
C PRO A 257 -7.23 -15.19 1.53
N GLU A 258 -7.73 -15.78 0.46
CA GLU A 258 -7.99 -17.20 0.36
C GLU A 258 -6.70 -18.00 0.16
N ILE A 259 -6.74 -19.31 0.38
CA ILE A 259 -5.58 -20.21 0.31
C ILE A 259 -4.73 -20.02 -0.96
N PRO A 260 -5.29 -19.87 -2.19
CA PRO A 260 -4.47 -19.63 -3.38
C PRO A 260 -3.68 -18.32 -3.32
N ALA A 261 -4.30 -17.25 -2.81
CA ALA A 261 -3.65 -15.95 -2.63
C ALA A 261 -2.61 -16.00 -1.50
N VAL A 262 -2.89 -16.72 -0.40
CA VAL A 262 -1.93 -16.98 0.68
C VAL A 262 -0.69 -17.70 0.15
N LYS A 263 -0.85 -18.75 -0.69
CA LYS A 263 0.28 -19.45 -1.32
C LYS A 263 1.12 -18.51 -2.19
N ALA A 264 0.48 -17.67 -2.98
CA ALA A 264 1.16 -16.68 -3.81
C ALA A 264 1.92 -15.65 -2.96
N ALA A 265 1.32 -15.19 -1.84
CA ALA A 265 1.95 -14.29 -0.88
C ALA A 265 3.18 -14.92 -0.23
N ILE A 266 3.07 -16.15 0.27
CA ILE A 266 4.19 -16.88 0.88
C ILE A 266 5.36 -17.00 -0.12
N LYS A 267 5.08 -17.40 -1.38
CA LYS A 267 6.11 -17.47 -2.42
C LYS A 267 6.81 -16.14 -2.66
N ARG A 268 6.03 -15.07 -2.73
CA ARG A 268 6.55 -13.71 -2.94
C ARG A 268 7.45 -13.27 -1.77
N PHE A 269 6.99 -13.45 -0.53
CA PHE A 269 7.71 -12.98 0.66
C PHE A 269 8.93 -13.83 1.00
N LEU A 270 8.94 -15.12 0.63
CA LEU A 270 10.12 -15.97 0.72
C LEU A 270 11.22 -15.51 -0.26
N GLY A 271 10.86 -15.07 -1.45
CA GLY A 271 11.83 -14.61 -2.44
C GLY A 271 12.93 -15.66 -2.70
N PRO A 272 14.23 -15.31 -2.49
CA PRO A 272 15.34 -16.23 -2.73
C PRO A 272 15.36 -17.44 -1.78
N ASP A 273 14.73 -17.34 -0.60
CA ASP A 273 14.71 -18.40 0.40
C ASP A 273 13.62 -19.46 0.13
N TYR A 274 12.96 -19.36 -1.02
CA TYR A 274 11.95 -20.33 -1.45
C TYR A 274 12.47 -21.79 -1.43
N ALA A 275 13.73 -22.00 -1.79
CA ALA A 275 14.32 -23.34 -1.81
C ALA A 275 14.32 -24.00 -0.43
N LEU A 276 14.45 -23.24 0.66
CA LEU A 276 14.45 -23.74 2.01
C LEU A 276 13.05 -24.06 2.53
N PHE A 277 12.10 -23.18 2.28
CA PHE A 277 10.75 -23.24 2.82
C PHE A 277 9.71 -23.82 1.85
N GLY A 278 10.07 -24.05 0.60
CA GLY A 278 9.13 -24.46 -0.45
C GLY A 278 8.32 -25.72 -0.12
N ARG A 279 8.94 -26.68 0.59
CA ARG A 279 8.27 -27.89 1.07
C ARG A 279 7.15 -27.63 2.10
N TRP A 280 7.18 -26.47 2.77
CA TRP A 280 6.24 -26.08 3.81
C TRP A 280 5.07 -25.22 3.31
N ILE A 281 5.06 -24.84 2.04
CA ILE A 281 4.09 -23.85 1.51
C ILE A 281 2.65 -24.30 1.73
N ASP A 282 2.34 -25.56 1.47
CA ASP A 282 0.97 -26.05 1.62
C ASP A 282 0.55 -26.07 3.10
N ILE A 283 1.44 -26.49 3.98
CA ILE A 283 1.24 -26.47 5.43
C ILE A 283 1.06 -25.03 5.92
N LEU A 284 1.98 -24.15 5.54
CA LEU A 284 1.92 -22.74 5.89
C LEU A 284 0.65 -22.06 5.36
N SER A 285 0.21 -22.43 4.15
CA SER A 285 -1.00 -21.83 3.58
C SER A 285 -2.26 -22.16 4.39
N LEU A 286 -2.36 -23.35 4.95
CA LEU A 286 -3.43 -23.73 5.89
C LEU A 286 -3.26 -23.03 7.24
N ALA A 287 -2.03 -22.97 7.76
CA ALA A 287 -1.75 -22.33 9.04
C ALA A 287 -2.00 -20.82 9.02
N PHE A 288 -1.82 -20.17 7.87
CA PHE A 288 -2.13 -18.75 7.66
C PHE A 288 -3.57 -18.48 7.24
N ASN A 289 -4.44 -19.48 7.21
CA ASN A 289 -5.84 -19.24 6.84
C ASN A 289 -6.49 -18.19 7.75
N GLY A 290 -7.16 -17.21 7.15
CA GLY A 290 -7.78 -16.10 7.88
C GLY A 290 -6.82 -14.95 8.26
N GLU A 291 -5.53 -15.03 7.89
CA GLU A 291 -4.55 -13.98 8.15
C GLU A 291 -4.46 -12.95 7.02
N SER A 292 -4.14 -11.71 7.38
CA SER A 292 -3.86 -10.65 6.41
C SER A 292 -2.49 -10.81 5.74
N PHE A 293 -2.31 -10.22 4.56
CA PHE A 293 -1.01 -10.21 3.88
C PHE A 293 0.12 -9.63 4.73
N SER A 294 -0.16 -8.58 5.51
CA SER A 294 0.84 -7.96 6.38
C SER A 294 1.27 -8.91 7.51
N ASN A 295 0.36 -9.71 8.05
CA ASN A 295 0.68 -10.72 9.06
C ASN A 295 1.53 -11.83 8.46
N ILE A 296 1.14 -12.33 7.27
CA ILE A 296 1.89 -13.35 6.54
C ILE A 296 3.31 -12.85 6.25
N GLU A 297 3.45 -11.64 5.73
CA GLU A 297 4.75 -11.03 5.44
C GLU A 297 5.62 -10.95 6.69
N ARG A 298 5.09 -10.42 7.78
CA ARG A 298 5.81 -10.26 9.05
C ARG A 298 6.35 -11.59 9.57
N ASP A 299 5.54 -12.65 9.56
CA ASP A 299 5.93 -13.96 10.06
C ASP A 299 6.94 -14.65 9.11
N ILE A 300 6.73 -14.58 7.80
CA ILE A 300 7.71 -15.09 6.82
C ILE A 300 9.04 -14.36 6.95
N GLN A 301 9.05 -13.04 7.11
CA GLN A 301 10.30 -12.29 7.33
C GLN A 301 10.96 -12.66 8.66
N ARG A 302 10.19 -13.00 9.70
CA ARG A 302 10.72 -13.54 10.96
C ARG A 302 11.42 -14.88 10.74
N PHE A 303 10.82 -15.81 10.00
CA PHE A 303 11.42 -17.11 9.68
C PHE A 303 12.72 -16.94 8.89
N ARG A 304 12.71 -16.11 7.86
CA ARG A 304 13.89 -15.81 7.06
C ARG A 304 15.05 -15.26 7.89
N ARG A 305 14.76 -14.31 8.80
CA ARG A 305 15.79 -13.78 9.70
C ARG A 305 16.34 -14.83 10.64
N ALA A 306 15.49 -15.66 11.25
CA ALA A 306 15.93 -16.70 12.18
C ALA A 306 16.87 -17.72 11.52
N VAL A 307 16.55 -18.15 10.30
CA VAL A 307 17.41 -19.07 9.54
C VAL A 307 18.71 -18.36 9.09
N ALA A 308 18.63 -17.14 8.61
CA ALA A 308 19.81 -16.38 8.17
C ALA A 308 20.82 -16.13 9.31
N LEU A 309 20.32 -15.98 10.54
CA LEU A 309 21.15 -15.83 11.75
C LEU A 309 21.57 -17.18 12.37
N GLY A 310 21.09 -18.30 11.84
CA GLY A 310 21.37 -19.63 12.39
C GLY A 310 20.81 -19.86 13.81
N THR A 311 19.78 -19.08 14.20
CA THR A 311 19.18 -19.17 15.55
C THR A 311 18.18 -20.31 15.69
N ALA A 312 17.60 -20.79 14.59
CA ALA A 312 16.67 -21.91 14.55
C ALA A 312 16.68 -22.59 13.18
N ALA A 313 16.39 -23.90 13.15
CA ALA A 313 16.16 -24.60 11.90
C ALA A 313 14.74 -24.31 11.35
N ASP A 314 14.54 -24.49 10.04
CA ASP A 314 13.24 -24.30 9.40
C ASP A 314 12.14 -25.18 10.02
N VAL A 315 12.46 -26.42 10.38
CA VAL A 315 11.52 -27.37 11.01
C VAL A 315 11.01 -26.84 12.35
N ASP A 316 11.93 -26.40 13.22
CA ASP A 316 11.59 -25.94 14.58
C ASP A 316 10.70 -24.67 14.52
N LEU A 317 11.02 -23.74 13.60
CA LEU A 317 10.23 -22.55 13.38
C LEU A 317 8.80 -22.87 12.94
N ILE A 318 8.65 -23.81 12.02
CA ILE A 318 7.34 -24.20 11.51
C ILE A 318 6.53 -24.96 12.57
N GLU A 319 7.15 -25.84 13.35
CA GLU A 319 6.47 -26.52 14.45
C GLU A 319 5.96 -25.54 15.52
N GLU A 320 6.80 -24.59 15.94
CA GLU A 320 6.42 -23.53 16.87
C GLU A 320 5.28 -22.67 16.32
N PHE A 321 5.38 -22.30 15.04
CA PHE A 321 4.34 -21.53 14.37
C PHE A 321 3.02 -22.29 14.32
N ILE A 322 3.01 -23.55 13.91
CA ILE A 322 1.80 -24.39 13.90
C ILE A 322 1.16 -24.44 15.28
N LYS A 323 1.95 -24.69 16.35
CA LYS A 323 1.46 -24.70 17.74
C LYS A 323 0.74 -23.38 18.10
N SER A 324 1.31 -22.26 17.70
CA SER A 324 0.69 -20.95 17.98
C SER A 324 -0.63 -20.73 17.21
N ARG A 325 -0.73 -21.28 16.00
CA ARG A 325 -1.89 -21.09 15.12
C ARG A 325 -3.08 -22.01 15.43
N VAL A 326 -2.80 -23.21 15.91
CA VAL A 326 -3.82 -24.24 16.22
C VAL A 326 -4.91 -23.71 17.17
N LEU A 327 -4.57 -22.78 18.05
CA LEU A 327 -5.53 -22.18 19.00
C LEU A 327 -6.61 -21.31 18.29
N VAL A 328 -6.31 -20.79 17.12
CA VAL A 328 -7.18 -19.89 16.36
C VAL A 328 -7.92 -20.61 15.23
N LEU A 329 -7.36 -21.72 14.71
CA LEU A 329 -7.94 -22.47 13.63
C LEU A 329 -9.17 -23.26 14.10
N ASP A 330 -10.19 -23.36 13.24
CA ASP A 330 -11.33 -24.22 13.51
C ASP A 330 -10.93 -25.72 13.48
N ARG A 331 -11.85 -26.57 13.95
CA ARG A 331 -11.59 -28.00 14.08
C ARG A 331 -11.25 -28.66 12.74
N GLN A 332 -11.94 -28.30 11.66
CA GLN A 332 -11.73 -28.93 10.36
C GLN A 332 -10.36 -28.55 9.80
N LEU A 333 -10.01 -27.27 9.82
CA LEU A 333 -8.71 -26.79 9.39
C LEU A 333 -7.56 -27.41 10.19
N ARG A 334 -7.73 -27.64 11.49
CA ARG A 334 -6.73 -28.36 12.32
C ARG A 334 -6.54 -29.80 11.85
N ILE A 335 -7.63 -30.50 11.49
CA ILE A 335 -7.56 -31.86 10.96
C ILE A 335 -6.84 -31.85 9.60
N ASP A 336 -7.21 -30.94 8.70
CA ASP A 336 -6.60 -30.82 7.38
C ASP A 336 -5.12 -30.49 7.47
N LEU A 337 -4.75 -29.60 8.38
CA LEU A 337 -3.36 -29.27 8.70
C LEU A 337 -2.60 -30.49 9.23
N ALA A 338 -3.15 -31.23 10.20
CA ALA A 338 -2.53 -32.41 10.75
C ALA A 338 -2.32 -33.52 9.70
N VAL A 339 -3.29 -33.73 8.83
CA VAL A 339 -3.20 -34.70 7.72
C VAL A 339 -2.15 -34.25 6.70
N MET A 340 -2.08 -32.96 6.40
CA MET A 340 -1.07 -32.43 5.47
C MET A 340 0.34 -32.57 6.03
N VAL A 341 0.55 -32.21 7.30
CA VAL A 341 1.82 -32.43 8.00
C VAL A 341 2.21 -33.91 7.99
N ALA A 342 1.27 -34.83 8.25
CA ALA A 342 1.52 -36.28 8.22
C ALA A 342 1.93 -36.80 6.84
N LYS A 343 1.40 -36.21 5.76
CA LYS A 343 1.70 -36.62 4.37
C LYS A 343 3.00 -36.03 3.84
N GLN A 344 3.34 -34.82 4.23
CA GLN A 344 4.46 -34.06 3.65
C GLN A 344 5.72 -34.06 4.50
N THR A 345 5.63 -34.50 5.77
CA THR A 345 6.78 -34.50 6.68
C THR A 345 7.07 -35.93 7.21
N ARG A 346 8.25 -36.11 7.81
CA ARG A 346 8.62 -37.33 8.50
C ARG A 346 8.38 -37.24 10.01
N LEU A 347 7.60 -36.29 10.46
CA LEU A 347 7.28 -36.12 11.88
C LEU A 347 6.49 -37.34 12.41
N SER A 348 6.76 -37.71 13.65
CA SER A 348 6.02 -38.81 14.29
C SER A 348 4.56 -38.41 14.51
N GLN A 349 3.65 -39.39 14.50
CA GLN A 349 2.23 -39.12 14.81
C GLN A 349 2.02 -38.54 16.22
N HIS A 350 2.93 -38.79 17.13
CA HIS A 350 2.93 -38.18 18.46
C HIS A 350 3.22 -36.68 18.36
N THR A 351 4.30 -36.32 17.68
CA THR A 351 4.66 -34.91 17.44
C THR A 351 3.55 -34.17 16.71
N ILE A 352 2.98 -34.78 15.67
CA ILE A 352 1.88 -34.14 14.91
C ILE A 352 0.65 -33.93 15.80
N SER A 353 0.31 -34.90 16.64
CA SER A 353 -0.78 -34.77 17.62
C SER A 353 -0.53 -33.62 18.62
N ASP A 354 0.72 -33.51 19.10
CA ASP A 354 1.12 -32.46 20.05
C ASP A 354 1.10 -31.05 19.46
N ILE A 355 1.57 -30.91 18.21
CA ILE A 355 1.62 -29.60 17.56
C ILE A 355 0.26 -29.15 17.00
N THR A 356 -0.64 -30.08 16.62
CA THR A 356 -1.94 -29.76 16.02
C THR A 356 -3.13 -29.91 16.97
N GLY A 357 -2.92 -30.53 18.14
CA GLY A 357 -4.01 -30.86 19.07
C GLY A 357 -5.04 -31.87 18.55
N VAL A 358 -4.74 -32.57 17.43
CA VAL A 358 -5.60 -33.57 16.82
C VAL A 358 -5.19 -34.97 17.28
N SER A 359 -6.16 -35.81 17.69
CA SER A 359 -5.85 -37.16 18.17
C SER A 359 -5.23 -38.03 17.07
N ARG A 360 -4.30 -38.91 17.45
CA ARG A 360 -3.61 -39.83 16.54
C ARG A 360 -4.57 -40.72 15.74
N ASP A 361 -5.69 -41.12 16.34
CA ASP A 361 -6.69 -41.94 15.67
C ASP A 361 -7.42 -41.15 14.56
N THR A 362 -7.70 -39.86 14.82
CA THR A 362 -8.25 -38.94 13.81
C THR A 362 -7.26 -38.74 12.67
N ILE A 363 -5.98 -38.52 12.97
CA ILE A 363 -4.94 -38.33 11.95
C ILE A 363 -4.85 -39.62 11.08
N ARG A 364 -4.81 -40.80 11.68
CA ARG A 364 -4.77 -42.09 10.96
C ARG A 364 -5.98 -42.27 10.05
N LYS A 365 -7.18 -42.02 10.58
CA LYS A 365 -8.42 -42.16 9.85
C LYS A 365 -8.40 -41.33 8.56
N TYR A 366 -8.13 -40.03 8.68
CA TYR A 366 -8.16 -39.10 7.54
C TYR A 366 -6.93 -39.19 6.62
N THR A 367 -5.79 -39.70 7.12
CA THR A 367 -4.61 -39.96 6.27
C THR A 367 -4.84 -41.21 5.40
N ASN A 368 -5.58 -42.20 5.86
CA ASN A 368 -5.88 -43.45 5.15
C ASN A 368 -7.12 -43.35 4.25
N GLU A 369 -8.02 -42.40 4.48
CA GLU A 369 -9.11 -42.06 3.57
C GLU A 369 -8.52 -41.36 2.34
N GLN A 370 -8.05 -42.15 1.36
CA GLN A 370 -7.80 -41.59 0.01
C GLN A 370 -9.13 -41.10 -0.57
N PRO A 371 -9.15 -39.97 -1.34
CA PRO A 371 -10.33 -39.64 -2.11
C PRO A 371 -10.57 -40.80 -3.07
N SER A 372 -11.63 -41.57 -2.83
CA SER A 372 -12.05 -42.63 -3.75
C SER A 372 -12.36 -41.97 -5.08
N ALA A 373 -11.50 -42.19 -6.07
CA ALA A 373 -11.76 -41.84 -7.45
C ALA A 373 -13.18 -42.28 -7.78
N ALA A 374 -13.95 -41.37 -8.33
CA ALA A 374 -15.34 -41.57 -8.74
C ALA A 374 -15.55 -42.97 -9.33
N LYS A 375 -16.30 -43.81 -8.65
CA LYS A 375 -16.80 -45.06 -9.20
C LYS A 375 -17.66 -44.72 -10.43
N LYS A 376 -17.07 -44.90 -11.61
CA LYS A 376 -17.77 -44.96 -12.87
C LYS A 376 -18.79 -46.12 -12.76
N THR A 377 -20.05 -45.80 -12.54
CA THR A 377 -21.15 -46.71 -12.68
C THR A 377 -21.34 -46.97 -14.18
N THR A 378 -20.62 -47.97 -14.67
CA THR A 378 -20.92 -48.61 -15.95
C THR A 378 -22.13 -49.52 -15.72
N LYS A 379 -23.32 -48.97 -15.91
CA LYS A 379 -24.52 -49.82 -16.14
C LYS A 379 -24.33 -50.51 -17.48
N ARG A 380 -23.93 -51.79 -17.42
CA ARG A 380 -24.17 -52.73 -18.51
C ARG A 380 -25.67 -52.84 -18.70
N LYS A 381 -26.19 -52.40 -19.84
CA LYS A 381 -27.40 -52.92 -20.44
C LYS A 381 -27.01 -54.24 -21.08
N SER A 382 -27.49 -55.37 -20.54
CA SER A 382 -27.61 -56.63 -21.26
C SER A 382 -29.11 -56.93 -21.39
N ASP A 383 -29.53 -57.01 -22.61
CA ASP A 383 -30.46 -57.94 -23.25
C ASP A 383 -31.81 -58.22 -22.58
N ALA A 384 -32.92 -57.76 -23.25
CA ALA A 384 -33.88 -58.62 -23.96
C ALA A 384 -34.81 -57.71 -24.76
#